data_b2bda390c89c6a9c75c71c799ddd7d65
#
_entry.id   b2bda390c89c6a9c75c71c799ddd7d65
#
_cell.length_a   1.000
_cell.length_b   1.000
_cell.length_c   1.000
_cell.angle_alpha   90.00
_cell.angle_beta   90.00
_cell.angle_gamma   90.00
#
_symmetry.space_group_name_H-M   'P 1'
#
loop_
_entity.id
_entity.type
_entity.pdbx_description
1 polymer ?
#
loop_
_entity_poly.entity_id
_entity_poly.type
_entity_poly.pdbx_seq_one_letter_code
_entity_poly.pdbx_strand_id
1 'polypeptide(L)'
;MKLLVGTRSPGKTREIRELFTGLPFDLSFPTDRMLQPLPEEADLERTASYVENAVAKARYFATRGGLPTVADDSGIEVEALGGAPGPRSARWAGVEGNVDAANNKLLLEQLAGVPEERRGARYRCVVAFLATPSSVPEIVEATCEGFILTEPRGSGGFGYDPLFYSPELQMSFGEAPASAKHRVSHRGRAFRALVEVLLRRST
;
A
#
# COMPACT_ATOMS: atom_id res chain seq x y z
N MET A 1 2.24 8.23 -21.16
CA MET A 1 2.43 6.76 -21.23
C MET A 1 1.22 6.06 -20.63
N LYS A 2 0.69 5.00 -21.28
CA LYS A 2 -0.35 4.16 -20.66
C LYS A 2 0.27 3.23 -19.62
N LEU A 3 -0.37 3.12 -18.46
CA LEU A 3 0.15 2.36 -17.31
C LEU A 3 -0.99 1.58 -16.64
N LEU A 4 -0.82 0.27 -16.50
CA LEU A 4 -1.74 -0.55 -15.71
C LEU A 4 -1.29 -0.57 -14.24
N VAL A 5 -2.20 -0.27 -13.33
CA VAL A 5 -1.97 -0.37 -11.89
C VAL A 5 -2.57 -1.67 -11.37
N GLY A 6 -1.71 -2.63 -11.04
CA GLY A 6 -2.07 -4.01 -10.66
C GLY A 6 -2.57 -4.09 -9.22
N THR A 7 -3.70 -3.46 -8.93
CA THR A 7 -4.37 -3.55 -7.63
C THR A 7 -5.88 -3.70 -7.78
N ARG A 8 -6.49 -4.44 -6.84
CA ARG A 8 -7.96 -4.53 -6.69
C ARG A 8 -8.45 -3.84 -5.42
N SER A 9 -7.54 -3.32 -4.59
CA SER A 9 -7.91 -2.59 -3.36
C SER A 9 -8.53 -1.24 -3.71
N PRO A 10 -9.79 -0.96 -3.29
CA PRO A 10 -10.43 0.32 -3.55
C PRO A 10 -9.68 1.50 -2.92
N GLY A 11 -9.13 1.30 -1.71
CA GLY A 11 -8.33 2.30 -1.02
C GLY A 11 -7.07 2.67 -1.79
N LYS A 12 -6.30 1.67 -2.23
CA LYS A 12 -5.10 1.87 -3.06
C LYS A 12 -5.45 2.53 -4.40
N THR A 13 -6.50 2.08 -5.06
CA THR A 13 -6.97 2.66 -6.34
C THR A 13 -7.23 4.15 -6.22
N ARG A 14 -7.96 4.57 -5.17
CA ARG A 14 -8.26 6.00 -4.91
C ARG A 14 -6.97 6.80 -4.70
N GLU A 15 -6.12 6.36 -3.78
CA GLU A 15 -4.86 7.07 -3.47
C GLU A 15 -3.95 7.19 -4.70
N ILE A 16 -3.79 6.10 -5.49
CA ILE A 16 -2.91 6.12 -6.66
C ILE A 16 -3.47 7.03 -7.75
N ARG A 17 -4.80 7.06 -7.98
CA ARG A 17 -5.40 8.01 -8.92
C ARG A 17 -5.09 9.45 -8.52
N GLU A 18 -5.22 9.79 -7.24
CA GLU A 18 -4.94 11.14 -6.73
C GLU A 18 -3.45 11.50 -6.86
N LEU A 19 -2.54 10.57 -6.57
CA LEU A 19 -1.09 10.76 -6.69
C LEU A 19 -0.63 11.02 -8.14
N PHE A 20 -1.35 10.50 -9.12
CA PHE A 20 -1.01 10.68 -10.54
C PHE A 20 -1.78 11.83 -11.23
N THR A 21 -2.62 12.55 -10.49
CA THR A 21 -3.37 13.70 -11.05
C THR A 21 -2.41 14.76 -11.61
N GLY A 22 -2.61 15.16 -12.85
CA GLY A 22 -1.78 16.15 -13.53
C GLY A 22 -0.46 15.63 -14.08
N LEU A 23 -0.13 14.34 -13.90
CA LEU A 23 1.06 13.72 -14.47
C LEU A 23 0.78 13.17 -15.89
N PRO A 24 1.81 13.03 -16.76
CA PRO A 24 1.65 12.58 -18.14
C PRO A 24 1.46 11.05 -18.28
N PHE A 25 0.68 10.46 -17.38
CA PHE A 25 0.38 9.03 -17.33
C PHE A 25 -1.13 8.80 -17.48
N ASP A 26 -1.49 7.90 -18.39
CA ASP A 26 -2.86 7.42 -18.56
C ASP A 26 -3.02 6.12 -17.76
N LEU A 27 -3.58 6.23 -16.55
CA LEU A 27 -3.75 5.08 -15.65
C LEU A 27 -4.98 4.27 -16.02
N SER A 28 -4.81 2.96 -15.97
CA SER A 28 -5.91 1.99 -15.98
C SER A 28 -5.74 0.99 -14.84
N PHE A 29 -6.85 0.44 -14.37
CA PHE A 29 -6.88 -0.58 -13.32
C PHE A 29 -7.50 -1.86 -13.88
N PRO A 30 -7.38 -3.02 -13.19
CA PRO A 30 -7.97 -4.27 -13.66
C PRO A 30 -9.46 -4.15 -13.98
N THR A 31 -10.22 -3.37 -13.21
CA THR A 31 -11.65 -3.10 -13.45
C THR A 31 -11.89 -2.32 -14.74
N ASP A 32 -11.09 -1.29 -15.00
CA ASP A 32 -11.20 -0.45 -16.21
C ASP A 32 -10.91 -1.26 -17.49
N ARG A 33 -10.17 -2.35 -17.34
CA ARG A 33 -9.77 -3.27 -18.42
C ARG A 33 -10.61 -4.54 -18.46
N MET A 34 -11.67 -4.62 -17.66
CA MET A 34 -12.53 -5.81 -17.55
C MET A 34 -11.76 -7.12 -17.26
N LEU A 35 -10.61 -7.01 -16.58
CA LEU A 35 -9.85 -8.17 -16.14
C LEU A 35 -10.56 -8.82 -14.94
N GLN A 36 -11.31 -9.89 -15.20
CA GLN A 36 -12.03 -10.60 -14.14
C GLN A 36 -11.04 -11.15 -13.09
N PRO A 37 -11.41 -11.13 -11.78
CA PRO A 37 -10.64 -11.81 -10.76
C PRO A 37 -10.52 -13.30 -11.07
N LEU A 38 -9.36 -13.89 -10.82
CA LEU A 38 -9.12 -15.32 -10.96
C LEU A 38 -8.60 -15.89 -9.63
N PRO A 39 -8.85 -17.18 -9.34
CA PRO A 39 -8.47 -17.79 -8.06
C PRO A 39 -6.99 -17.66 -7.71
N GLU A 40 -6.10 -17.71 -8.69
CA GLU A 40 -4.65 -17.57 -8.50
C GLU A 40 -4.22 -16.20 -7.99
N GLU A 41 -5.07 -15.16 -8.05
CA GLU A 41 -4.76 -13.86 -7.47
C GLU A 41 -4.58 -13.91 -5.95
N ALA A 42 -5.23 -14.87 -5.29
CA ALA A 42 -5.07 -15.09 -3.86
C ALA A 42 -3.64 -15.51 -3.47
N ASP A 43 -2.85 -16.02 -4.42
CA ASP A 43 -1.50 -16.50 -4.19
C ASP A 43 -0.42 -15.43 -4.41
N LEU A 44 -0.79 -14.29 -4.99
CA LEU A 44 0.16 -13.23 -5.36
C LEU A 44 0.79 -12.50 -4.16
N GLU A 45 0.23 -12.65 -2.97
CA GLU A 45 0.71 -11.98 -1.74
C GLU A 45 0.99 -12.98 -0.60
N ARG A 46 1.40 -14.20 -0.90
CA ARG A 46 1.61 -15.24 0.11
C ARG A 46 2.98 -15.22 0.77
N THR A 47 3.96 -14.53 0.20
CA THR A 47 5.31 -14.50 0.77
C THR A 47 5.40 -13.50 1.92
N ALA A 48 6.46 -13.64 2.74
CA ALA A 48 6.81 -12.67 3.77
C ALA A 48 7.61 -11.47 3.22
N SER A 49 7.76 -11.38 1.89
CA SER A 49 8.55 -10.36 1.21
C SER A 49 7.66 -9.40 0.42
N TYR A 50 7.65 -8.14 0.80
CA TYR A 50 6.98 -7.09 0.03
C TYR A 50 7.46 -7.02 -1.43
N VAL A 51 8.76 -7.21 -1.66
CA VAL A 51 9.36 -7.18 -3.00
C VAL A 51 8.81 -8.31 -3.86
N GLU A 52 8.83 -9.54 -3.35
CA GLU A 52 8.31 -10.71 -4.08
C GLU A 52 6.83 -10.55 -4.41
N ASN A 53 6.03 -10.12 -3.45
CA ASN A 53 4.60 -9.89 -3.62
C ASN A 53 4.32 -8.79 -4.66
N ALA A 54 5.02 -7.64 -4.59
CA ALA A 54 4.87 -6.56 -5.57
C ALA A 54 5.25 -7.00 -6.99
N VAL A 55 6.38 -7.72 -7.13
CA VAL A 55 6.84 -8.25 -8.43
C VAL A 55 5.89 -9.29 -8.99
N ALA A 56 5.40 -10.22 -8.15
CA ALA A 56 4.45 -11.24 -8.58
C ALA A 56 3.15 -10.60 -9.12
N LYS A 57 2.61 -9.60 -8.39
CA LYS A 57 1.45 -8.84 -8.84
C LYS A 57 1.72 -8.08 -10.13
N ALA A 58 2.84 -7.35 -10.21
CA ALA A 58 3.18 -6.59 -11.42
C ALA A 58 3.27 -7.51 -12.64
N ARG A 59 3.92 -8.67 -12.51
CA ARG A 59 4.08 -9.65 -13.59
C ARG A 59 2.75 -10.27 -13.99
N TYR A 60 1.94 -10.67 -13.04
CA TYR A 60 0.61 -11.21 -13.27
C TYR A 60 -0.27 -10.25 -14.08
N PHE A 61 -0.38 -9.00 -13.63
CA PHE A 61 -1.21 -8.02 -14.30
C PHE A 61 -0.61 -7.53 -15.64
N ALA A 62 0.72 -7.46 -15.77
CA ALA A 62 1.37 -7.17 -17.05
C ALA A 62 1.06 -8.24 -18.10
N THR A 63 1.09 -9.51 -17.71
CA THR A 63 0.77 -10.64 -18.61
C THR A 63 -0.68 -10.57 -19.06
N ARG A 64 -1.61 -10.30 -18.14
CA ARG A 64 -3.04 -10.27 -18.46
C ARG A 64 -3.50 -9.01 -19.18
N GLY A 65 -2.90 -7.89 -18.83
CA GLY A 65 -3.28 -6.57 -19.34
C GLY A 65 -2.56 -6.11 -20.60
N GLY A 66 -1.41 -6.71 -20.92
CA GLY A 66 -0.61 -6.35 -22.09
C GLY A 66 -0.07 -4.92 -22.09
N LEU A 67 0.13 -4.33 -20.92
CA LEU A 67 0.60 -2.96 -20.74
C LEU A 67 1.79 -2.91 -19.78
N PRO A 68 2.62 -1.86 -19.87
CA PRO A 68 3.51 -1.52 -18.77
C PRO A 68 2.72 -1.45 -17.47
N THR A 69 3.21 -2.14 -16.43
CA THR A 69 2.42 -2.37 -15.23
C THR A 69 3.20 -1.99 -13.98
N VAL A 70 2.52 -1.34 -13.06
CA VAL A 70 2.98 -1.08 -11.71
C VAL A 70 2.10 -1.82 -10.70
N ALA A 71 2.69 -2.42 -9.68
CA ALA A 71 1.96 -2.95 -8.53
C ALA A 71 2.71 -2.66 -7.23
N ASP A 72 1.97 -2.45 -6.14
CA ASP A 72 2.56 -2.25 -4.83
C ASP A 72 2.20 -3.38 -3.87
N ASP A 73 3.14 -3.71 -2.99
CA ASP A 73 2.82 -4.39 -1.74
C ASP A 73 3.17 -3.47 -0.56
N SER A 74 2.29 -3.43 0.44
CA SER A 74 2.43 -2.48 1.53
C SER A 74 1.77 -3.00 2.79
N GLY A 75 2.32 -2.60 3.93
CA GLY A 75 1.80 -2.99 5.22
C GLY A 75 2.31 -2.10 6.33
N ILE A 76 1.79 -2.35 7.52
CA ILE A 76 2.25 -1.74 8.75
C ILE A 76 3.12 -2.72 9.52
N GLU A 77 4.23 -2.24 10.04
CA GLU A 77 5.16 -2.99 10.88
C GLU A 77 5.17 -2.33 12.25
N VAL A 78 4.88 -3.11 13.31
CA VAL A 78 4.80 -2.60 14.69
C VAL A 78 5.92 -3.20 15.51
N GLU A 79 6.75 -2.35 16.13
CA GLU A 79 7.98 -2.76 16.82
C GLU A 79 7.70 -3.73 17.98
N ALA A 80 6.70 -3.40 18.81
CA ALA A 80 6.31 -4.24 19.95
C ALA A 80 5.80 -5.63 19.55
N LEU A 81 5.43 -5.82 18.26
CA LEU A 81 4.96 -7.06 17.69
C LEU A 81 6.02 -7.73 16.78
N GLY A 82 7.30 -7.32 16.90
CA GLY A 82 8.38 -7.87 16.09
C GLY A 82 8.23 -7.61 14.60
N GLY A 83 7.55 -6.52 14.21
CA GLY A 83 7.27 -6.17 12.82
C GLY A 83 5.95 -6.74 12.26
N ALA A 84 5.18 -7.49 13.05
CA ALA A 84 3.84 -7.89 12.64
C ALA A 84 2.90 -6.66 12.58
N PRO A 85 1.85 -6.70 11.72
CA PRO A 85 1.47 -7.73 10.75
C PRO A 85 2.33 -7.81 9.48
N GLY A 86 3.11 -6.77 9.13
CA GLY A 86 3.98 -6.77 7.96
C GLY A 86 3.24 -6.98 6.64
N PRO A 87 3.74 -7.83 5.70
CA PRO A 87 3.08 -8.14 4.43
C PRO A 87 1.68 -8.76 4.56
N ARG A 88 1.32 -9.20 5.77
CA ARG A 88 -0.01 -9.76 6.06
C ARG A 88 -1.03 -8.71 6.48
N SER A 89 -0.69 -7.42 6.47
CA SER A 89 -1.51 -6.32 7.02
C SER A 89 -2.95 -6.34 6.55
N ALA A 90 -3.19 -6.53 5.26
CA ALA A 90 -4.55 -6.52 4.70
C ALA A 90 -5.44 -7.71 5.13
N ARG A 91 -4.84 -8.80 5.62
CA ARG A 91 -5.56 -10.05 5.95
C ARG A 91 -5.21 -10.61 7.33
N TRP A 92 -4.70 -9.77 8.22
CA TRP A 92 -4.13 -10.19 9.49
C TRP A 92 -5.15 -10.86 10.42
N ALA A 93 -6.36 -10.33 10.53
CA ALA A 93 -7.43 -10.91 11.34
C ALA A 93 -8.03 -12.20 10.73
N GLY A 94 -7.75 -12.51 9.46
CA GLY A 94 -8.22 -13.73 8.80
C GLY A 94 -9.75 -13.82 8.66
N VAL A 95 -10.43 -12.69 8.58
CA VAL A 95 -11.91 -12.62 8.50
C VAL A 95 -12.36 -12.12 7.14
N GLU A 96 -13.62 -12.41 6.82
CA GLU A 96 -14.34 -11.79 5.70
C GLU A 96 -15.20 -10.63 6.20
N GLY A 97 -15.66 -9.79 5.28
CA GLY A 97 -16.54 -8.64 5.60
C GLY A 97 -15.78 -7.38 5.94
N ASN A 98 -16.00 -6.79 7.11
CA ASN A 98 -15.32 -5.55 7.52
C ASN A 98 -13.89 -5.83 8.02
N VAL A 99 -12.99 -6.11 7.09
CA VAL A 99 -11.61 -6.52 7.34
C VAL A 99 -10.83 -5.43 8.10
N ASP A 100 -11.00 -4.15 7.73
CA ASP A 100 -10.28 -3.04 8.37
C ASP A 100 -10.64 -2.93 9.86
N ALA A 101 -11.92 -3.00 10.21
CA ALA A 101 -12.35 -2.96 11.60
C ALA A 101 -11.82 -4.15 12.42
N ALA A 102 -11.84 -5.36 11.82
CA ALA A 102 -11.31 -6.56 12.48
C ALA A 102 -9.79 -6.48 12.69
N ASN A 103 -9.05 -6.01 11.69
CA ASN A 103 -7.61 -5.81 11.79
C ASN A 103 -7.25 -4.75 12.85
N ASN A 104 -7.97 -3.63 12.89
CA ASN A 104 -7.77 -2.57 13.89
C ASN A 104 -8.05 -3.09 15.31
N LYS A 105 -9.15 -3.84 15.49
CA LYS A 105 -9.49 -4.46 16.77
C LYS A 105 -8.39 -5.42 17.22
N LEU A 106 -7.94 -6.31 16.34
CA LEU A 106 -6.87 -7.26 16.63
C LEU A 106 -5.57 -6.53 17.02
N LEU A 107 -5.23 -5.44 16.29
CA LEU A 107 -4.04 -4.65 16.61
C LEU A 107 -4.09 -4.07 18.02
N LEU A 108 -5.22 -3.49 18.42
CA LEU A 108 -5.39 -2.96 19.76
C LEU A 108 -5.33 -4.05 20.84
N GLU A 109 -5.92 -5.21 20.59
CA GLU A 109 -5.86 -6.37 21.49
C GLU A 109 -4.43 -6.88 21.67
N GLN A 110 -3.65 -6.99 20.59
CA GLN A 110 -2.24 -7.41 20.63
C GLN A 110 -1.34 -6.38 21.34
N LEU A 111 -1.72 -5.12 21.34
CA LEU A 111 -1.00 -4.04 22.03
C LEU A 111 -1.58 -3.73 23.43
N ALA A 112 -2.50 -4.54 23.93
CA ALA A 112 -3.03 -4.37 25.28
C ALA A 112 -1.90 -4.42 26.32
N GLY A 113 -1.83 -3.40 27.18
CA GLY A 113 -0.76 -3.28 28.19
C GLY A 113 0.59 -2.80 27.67
N VAL A 114 0.76 -2.60 26.37
CA VAL A 114 1.97 -1.97 25.81
C VAL A 114 1.88 -0.46 26.01
N PRO A 115 2.84 0.18 26.71
CA PRO A 115 2.84 1.63 26.93
C PRO A 115 3.04 2.39 25.62
N GLU A 116 2.58 3.64 25.56
CA GLU A 116 2.58 4.45 24.33
C GLU A 116 3.98 4.61 23.72
N GLU A 117 5.00 4.77 24.55
CA GLU A 117 6.39 4.97 24.12
C GLU A 117 6.96 3.72 23.39
N ARG A 118 6.30 2.57 23.53
CA ARG A 118 6.70 1.31 22.92
C ARG A 118 5.80 0.87 21.78
N ARG A 119 4.90 1.74 21.33
CA ARG A 119 3.98 1.48 20.20
C ARG A 119 4.52 2.01 18.88
N GLY A 120 5.85 2.15 18.76
CA GLY A 120 6.51 2.53 17.50
C GLY A 120 6.05 1.65 16.34
N ALA A 121 5.77 2.26 15.21
CA ALA A 121 5.31 1.58 14.01
C ALA A 121 5.75 2.33 12.76
N ARG A 122 5.85 1.60 11.65
CA ARG A 122 6.03 2.22 10.34
C ARG A 122 5.12 1.57 9.32
N TYR A 123 4.65 2.39 8.41
CA TYR A 123 4.15 1.88 7.13
C TYR A 123 5.30 1.70 6.15
N ARG A 124 5.24 0.64 5.37
CA ARG A 124 6.18 0.32 4.29
C ARG A 124 5.43 0.09 2.99
N CYS A 125 5.95 0.59 1.89
CA CYS A 125 5.42 0.36 0.55
C CYS A 125 6.57 0.02 -0.39
N VAL A 126 6.47 -1.13 -1.04
CA VAL A 126 7.33 -1.52 -2.16
C VAL A 126 6.51 -1.47 -3.43
N VAL A 127 7.02 -0.79 -4.43
CA VAL A 127 6.41 -0.66 -5.76
C VAL A 127 7.30 -1.33 -6.78
N ALA A 128 6.74 -2.22 -7.59
CA ALA A 128 7.42 -2.85 -8.71
C ALA A 128 6.82 -2.36 -10.03
N PHE A 129 7.67 -1.91 -10.96
CA PHE A 129 7.29 -1.56 -12.32
C PHE A 129 7.90 -2.55 -13.31
N LEU A 130 7.10 -2.98 -14.28
CA LEU A 130 7.50 -3.81 -15.41
C LEU A 130 7.09 -3.16 -16.72
N ALA A 131 8.04 -2.91 -17.62
CA ALA A 131 7.76 -2.43 -18.97
C ALA A 131 7.07 -3.51 -19.82
N THR A 132 7.46 -4.78 -19.61
CA THR A 132 6.84 -5.99 -20.20
C THR A 132 6.83 -7.10 -19.14
N PRO A 133 6.02 -8.17 -19.30
CA PRO A 133 6.00 -9.29 -18.34
C PRO A 133 7.37 -9.93 -18.09
N SER A 134 8.27 -9.91 -19.09
CA SER A 134 9.60 -10.52 -19.03
C SER A 134 10.72 -9.54 -18.66
N SER A 135 10.44 -8.25 -18.54
CA SER A 135 11.47 -7.27 -18.18
C SER A 135 11.96 -7.45 -16.74
N VAL A 136 13.18 -6.97 -16.48
CA VAL A 136 13.69 -6.84 -15.11
C VAL A 136 12.82 -5.78 -14.38
N PRO A 137 12.32 -6.08 -13.18
CA PRO A 137 11.51 -5.13 -12.45
C PRO A 137 12.33 -3.95 -11.94
N GLU A 138 11.79 -2.75 -12.09
CA GLU A 138 12.25 -1.59 -11.33
C GLU A 138 11.55 -1.61 -9.98
N ILE A 139 12.32 -1.53 -8.91
CA ILE A 139 11.81 -1.57 -7.54
C ILE A 139 12.06 -0.23 -6.86
N VAL A 140 11.03 0.31 -6.25
CA VAL A 140 11.11 1.50 -5.41
C VAL A 140 10.47 1.18 -4.06
N GLU A 141 11.07 1.68 -3.00
CA GLU A 141 10.58 1.46 -1.64
C GLU A 141 10.55 2.77 -0.86
N ALA A 142 9.56 2.91 0.01
CA ALA A 142 9.52 4.00 0.98
C ALA A 142 8.80 3.59 2.25
N THR A 143 9.16 4.26 3.35
CA THR A 143 8.54 4.11 4.67
C THR A 143 7.97 5.43 5.17
N CYS A 144 7.12 5.32 6.17
CA CYS A 144 6.61 6.45 6.96
C CYS A 144 6.57 6.00 8.41
N GLU A 145 7.39 6.63 9.25
CA GLU A 145 7.48 6.33 10.68
C GLU A 145 6.34 7.00 11.46
N GLY A 146 5.90 6.34 12.55
CA GLY A 146 4.85 6.81 13.41
C GLY A 146 4.68 5.90 14.62
N PHE A 147 3.49 5.91 15.22
CA PHE A 147 3.14 5.00 16.31
C PHE A 147 1.65 4.67 16.33
N ILE A 148 1.29 3.59 17.03
CA ILE A 148 -0.08 3.13 17.15
C ILE A 148 -0.76 3.77 18.35
N LEU A 149 -1.86 4.47 18.11
CA LEU A 149 -2.72 5.05 19.13
C LEU A 149 -3.39 3.97 19.99
N THR A 150 -3.87 4.36 21.15
CA THR A 150 -4.64 3.48 22.05
C THR A 150 -6.11 3.35 21.65
N GLU A 151 -6.59 4.28 20.84
CA GLU A 151 -7.94 4.31 20.28
C GLU A 151 -7.95 4.92 18.87
N PRO A 152 -8.93 4.60 18.02
CA PRO A 152 -9.04 5.18 16.69
C PRO A 152 -9.33 6.68 16.72
N ARG A 153 -8.69 7.46 15.85
CA ARG A 153 -8.95 8.88 15.63
C ARG A 153 -9.20 9.15 14.15
N GLY A 154 -10.29 9.85 13.86
CA GLY A 154 -10.75 10.09 12.49
C GLY A 154 -11.38 8.87 11.83
N SER A 155 -11.92 9.09 10.63
CA SER A 155 -12.61 8.06 9.83
C SER A 155 -12.16 8.08 8.36
N GLY A 156 -11.15 8.88 8.04
CA GLY A 156 -10.59 8.96 6.69
C GLY A 156 -9.64 7.80 6.38
N GLY A 157 -9.24 7.70 5.13
CA GLY A 157 -8.30 6.68 4.68
C GLY A 157 -8.88 5.27 4.59
N PHE A 158 -8.08 4.26 4.95
CA PHE A 158 -8.44 2.85 5.00
C PHE A 158 -7.41 2.05 5.83
N GLY A 159 -7.71 0.79 6.11
CA GLY A 159 -6.81 -0.08 6.89
C GLY A 159 -6.60 0.44 8.31
N TYR A 160 -5.35 0.60 8.70
CA TYR A 160 -4.97 1.05 10.04
C TYR A 160 -4.84 2.58 10.17
N ASP A 161 -5.26 3.36 9.20
CA ASP A 161 -5.14 4.82 9.21
C ASP A 161 -5.71 5.50 10.47
N PRO A 162 -6.85 5.08 11.04
CA PRO A 162 -7.37 5.67 12.27
C PRO A 162 -6.48 5.41 13.51
N LEU A 163 -5.65 4.37 13.48
CA LEU A 163 -4.75 4.03 14.58
C LEU A 163 -3.32 4.52 14.39
N PHE A 164 -2.93 4.86 13.16
CA PHE A 164 -1.56 5.29 12.85
C PHE A 164 -1.40 6.79 13.01
N TYR A 165 -0.68 7.22 14.04
CA TYR A 165 -0.33 8.62 14.26
C TYR A 165 0.96 8.98 13.53
N SER A 166 0.91 10.05 12.76
CA SER A 166 2.06 10.60 12.04
C SER A 166 2.65 11.79 12.80
N PRO A 167 3.88 11.71 13.29
CA PRO A 167 4.55 12.86 13.91
C PRO A 167 4.74 14.03 12.94
N GLU A 168 4.93 13.76 11.64
CA GLU A 168 5.07 14.80 10.62
C GLU A 168 3.77 15.61 10.43
N LEU A 169 2.61 14.99 10.61
CA LEU A 169 1.30 15.66 10.50
C LEU A 169 0.74 16.08 11.85
N GLN A 170 1.27 15.57 12.95
CA GLN A 170 0.75 15.75 14.31
C GLN A 170 -0.72 15.31 14.47
N MET A 171 -1.13 14.28 13.70
CA MET A 171 -2.47 13.69 13.72
C MET A 171 -2.45 12.25 13.19
N SER A 172 -3.53 11.51 13.39
CA SER A 172 -3.66 10.21 12.74
C SER A 172 -3.86 10.34 11.22
N PHE A 173 -3.56 9.28 10.48
CA PHE A 173 -3.89 9.25 9.06
C PHE A 173 -5.42 9.23 8.83
N GLY A 174 -6.19 8.78 9.81
CA GLY A 174 -7.65 8.84 9.77
C GLY A 174 -8.23 10.25 9.92
N GLU A 175 -7.50 11.17 10.56
CA GLU A 175 -7.86 12.59 10.69
C GLU A 175 -7.31 13.43 9.53
N ALA A 176 -6.22 12.97 8.90
CA ALA A 176 -5.50 13.75 7.91
C ALA A 176 -6.30 13.94 6.61
N PRO A 177 -6.34 15.15 6.04
CA PRO A 177 -6.79 15.35 4.67
C PRO A 177 -5.95 14.50 3.70
N ALA A 178 -6.59 13.91 2.67
CA ALA A 178 -5.92 13.02 1.72
C ALA A 178 -4.64 13.63 1.14
N SER A 179 -4.67 14.91 0.75
CA SER A 179 -3.52 15.62 0.20
C SER A 179 -2.35 15.74 1.21
N ALA A 180 -2.63 15.90 2.50
CA ALA A 180 -1.61 15.93 3.55
C ALA A 180 -1.01 14.54 3.75
N LYS A 181 -1.85 13.50 3.84
CA LYS A 181 -1.40 12.10 3.92
C LYS A 181 -0.53 11.73 2.72
N HIS A 182 -0.91 12.09 1.50
CA HIS A 182 -0.13 11.79 0.29
C HIS A 182 1.28 12.36 0.31
N ARG A 183 1.49 13.53 0.94
CA ARG A 183 2.83 14.11 1.04
C ARG A 183 3.79 13.29 1.88
N VAL A 184 3.33 12.71 2.98
CA VAL A 184 4.18 12.06 4.00
C VAL A 184 4.12 10.54 4.00
N SER A 185 3.04 9.95 3.46
CA SER A 185 2.81 8.50 3.55
C SER A 185 3.84 7.68 2.75
N HIS A 186 4.04 6.44 3.20
CA HIS A 186 4.84 5.42 2.51
C HIS A 186 4.49 5.30 1.02
N ARG A 187 3.19 5.17 0.70
CA ARG A 187 2.72 5.05 -0.70
C ARG A 187 2.97 6.34 -1.48
N GLY A 188 2.66 7.49 -0.91
CA GLY A 188 2.92 8.77 -1.56
C GLY A 188 4.40 8.98 -1.89
N ARG A 189 5.30 8.61 -0.98
CA ARG A 189 6.76 8.67 -1.19
C ARG A 189 7.21 7.68 -2.26
N ALA A 190 6.78 6.42 -2.16
CA ALA A 190 7.18 5.38 -3.11
C ALA A 190 6.71 5.68 -4.54
N PHE A 191 5.46 6.11 -4.71
CA PHE A 191 4.96 6.44 -6.06
C PHE A 191 5.59 7.71 -6.64
N ARG A 192 5.91 8.74 -5.84
CA ARG A 192 6.69 9.89 -6.34
C ARG A 192 8.06 9.47 -6.83
N ALA A 193 8.78 8.65 -6.07
CA ALA A 193 10.08 8.13 -6.50
C ALA A 193 9.96 7.30 -7.79
N LEU A 194 8.91 6.47 -7.93
CA LEU A 194 8.65 5.75 -9.18
C LEU A 194 8.41 6.70 -10.36
N VAL A 195 7.59 7.74 -10.17
CA VAL A 195 7.30 8.74 -11.21
C VAL A 195 8.59 9.38 -11.73
N GLU A 196 9.54 9.73 -10.85
CA GLU A 196 10.84 10.27 -11.25
C GLU A 196 11.64 9.28 -12.12
N VAL A 197 11.61 7.98 -11.77
CA VAL A 197 12.25 6.92 -12.59
C VAL A 197 11.60 6.82 -13.97
N LEU A 198 10.26 6.83 -14.03
CA LEU A 198 9.53 6.69 -15.28
C LEU A 198 9.68 7.90 -16.20
N LEU A 199 9.74 9.11 -15.67
CA LEU A 199 9.96 10.33 -16.44
C LEU A 199 11.34 10.36 -17.10
N ARG A 200 12.39 9.91 -16.39
CA ARG A 200 13.75 9.80 -16.95
C ARG A 200 13.87 8.81 -18.12
N ARG A 201 12.98 7.81 -18.16
CA ARG A 201 12.95 6.83 -19.27
C ARG A 201 12.22 7.34 -20.51
N SER A 202 11.44 8.40 -20.36
CA SER A 202 10.65 8.97 -21.44
C SER A 202 11.38 10.10 -22.18
N THR A 203 12.56 10.49 -21.67
CA THR A 203 13.53 11.42 -22.30
C THR A 203 14.64 10.66 -22.98
#